data_0a6ce3bdf5a64eae25d3dcb6a0d71a20
#
_entry.id   0a6ce3bdf5a64eae25d3dcb6a0d71a20
#
_cell.length_a   1.000
_cell.length_b   1.000
_cell.length_c   1.000
_cell.angle_alpha   90.00
_cell.angle_beta   90.00
_cell.angle_gamma   90.00
#
_symmetry.space_group_name_H-M   'P 1'
#
loop_
_entity.id
_entity.type
_entity.pdbx_description
1 polymer ?
#
loop_
_entity_poly.entity_id
_entity_poly.type
_entity_poly.pdbx_seq_one_letter_code
_entity_poly.pdbx_strand_id
1 'polypeptide(L)'
;MPYKMTELDTSPDALRTRLADLKERHKRAEQELADATADHARASVSQELKGGSRRLFEATNKEKACADIVSDIRRQIVGYETLIADAAKAEQTATMEAAVHAVVKVGNDRLKVVSEIEETTNKLKDLLLKA
;
A
#
# COMPACT_ATOMS: atom_id res chain seq x y z
N MET A 1 26.23 -4.77 -19.67
CA MET A 1 25.48 -3.55 -19.33
C MET A 1 24.87 -3.72 -17.96
N PRO A 2 25.24 -2.89 -16.98
CA PRO A 2 24.56 -2.97 -15.70
C PRO A 2 23.08 -2.62 -15.91
N TYR A 3 22.21 -3.53 -15.52
CA TYR A 3 20.80 -3.25 -15.41
C TYR A 3 20.62 -2.09 -14.43
N LYS A 4 20.31 -0.92 -14.94
CA LYS A 4 19.74 0.11 -14.07
C LYS A 4 18.33 -0.37 -13.71
N MET A 5 18.18 -0.95 -12.52
CA MET A 5 16.88 -1.03 -11.91
C MET A 5 16.38 0.39 -11.76
N THR A 6 15.45 0.80 -12.61
CA THR A 6 14.67 2.00 -12.35
C THR A 6 13.97 1.78 -11.00
N GLU A 7 14.30 2.61 -10.02
CA GLU A 7 13.59 2.58 -8.74
C GLU A 7 12.10 2.66 -9.04
N LEU A 8 11.39 1.60 -8.60
CA LEU A 8 9.94 1.56 -8.69
C LEU A 8 9.40 2.73 -7.88
N ASP A 9 8.62 3.59 -8.52
CA ASP A 9 7.91 4.65 -7.84
C ASP A 9 6.98 4.03 -6.80
N THR A 10 7.28 4.26 -5.51
CA THR A 10 6.53 3.78 -4.36
C THR A 10 5.61 4.84 -3.77
N SER A 11 5.35 5.93 -4.52
CA SER A 11 4.38 6.93 -4.08
C SER A 11 3.00 6.30 -3.91
N PRO A 12 2.17 6.77 -2.95
CA PRO A 12 0.82 6.24 -2.74
C PRO A 12 -0.03 6.23 -4.00
N ASP A 13 0.07 7.24 -4.83
CA ASP A 13 -0.69 7.34 -6.08
C ASP A 13 -0.23 6.30 -7.11
N ALA A 14 1.07 6.10 -7.25
CA ALA A 14 1.63 5.06 -8.12
C ALA A 14 1.22 3.66 -7.66
N LEU A 15 1.24 3.39 -6.36
CA LEU A 15 0.80 2.13 -5.79
C LEU A 15 -0.69 1.88 -6.03
N ARG A 16 -1.53 2.89 -5.88
CA ARG A 16 -2.98 2.80 -6.16
C ARG A 16 -3.26 2.52 -7.63
N THR A 17 -2.54 3.17 -8.54
CA THR A 17 -2.66 2.94 -9.99
C THR A 17 -2.31 1.50 -10.33
N ARG A 18 -1.23 0.98 -9.79
CA ARG A 18 -0.83 -0.43 -9.98
C ARG A 18 -1.84 -1.40 -9.39
N LEU A 19 -2.39 -1.07 -8.22
CA LEU A 19 -3.44 -1.88 -7.60
C LEU A 19 -4.69 -1.93 -8.47
N ALA A 20 -5.11 -0.80 -9.06
CA ALA A 20 -6.24 -0.74 -9.99
C ALA A 20 -6.00 -1.63 -11.22
N ASP A 21 -4.81 -1.56 -11.82
CA ASP A 21 -4.42 -2.41 -12.95
C ASP A 21 -4.43 -3.89 -12.57
N LEU A 22 -3.94 -4.25 -11.39
CA LEU A 22 -3.98 -5.62 -10.90
C LEU A 22 -5.40 -6.13 -10.68
N LYS A 23 -6.29 -5.29 -10.16
CA LYS A 23 -7.72 -5.65 -9.99
C LYS A 23 -8.40 -5.93 -11.33
N GLU A 24 -8.08 -5.17 -12.37
CA GLU A 24 -8.56 -5.44 -13.72
C GLU A 24 -8.00 -6.74 -14.28
N ARG A 25 -6.72 -6.98 -14.09
CA ARG A 25 -6.08 -8.24 -14.47
C ARG A 25 -6.67 -9.42 -13.70
N HIS A 26 -7.01 -9.23 -12.43
CA HIS A 26 -7.67 -10.23 -11.60
C HIS A 26 -9.03 -10.61 -12.15
N LYS A 27 -9.84 -9.64 -12.55
CA LYS A 27 -11.13 -9.88 -13.20
C LYS A 27 -10.99 -10.73 -14.47
N ARG A 28 -10.02 -10.39 -15.32
CA ARG A 28 -9.76 -11.14 -16.55
C ARG A 28 -9.30 -12.56 -16.24
N ALA A 29 -8.41 -12.71 -15.27
CA ALA A 29 -7.90 -14.01 -14.86
C ALA A 29 -9.01 -14.89 -14.25
N GLU A 30 -9.91 -14.32 -13.47
CA GLU A 30 -11.10 -15.02 -12.95
C GLU A 30 -12.02 -15.48 -14.08
N GLN A 31 -12.22 -14.65 -15.09
CA GLN A 31 -13.02 -15.00 -16.25
C GLN A 31 -12.37 -16.15 -17.05
N GLU A 32 -11.07 -16.07 -17.26
CA GLU A 32 -10.31 -17.16 -17.93
C GLU A 32 -10.36 -18.46 -17.13
N LEU A 33 -10.30 -18.39 -15.80
CA LEU A 33 -10.48 -19.54 -14.92
C LEU A 33 -11.88 -20.12 -15.03
N ALA A 34 -12.90 -19.28 -15.04
CA ALA A 34 -14.29 -19.73 -15.22
C ALA A 34 -14.50 -20.45 -16.55
N ASP A 35 -13.93 -19.89 -17.62
CA ASP A 35 -13.97 -20.51 -18.95
C ASP A 35 -13.22 -21.85 -18.96
N ALA A 36 -12.05 -21.92 -18.34
CA ALA A 36 -11.26 -23.15 -18.23
C ALA A 36 -11.98 -24.21 -17.39
N THR A 37 -12.66 -23.82 -16.32
CA THR A 37 -13.47 -24.71 -15.49
C THR A 37 -14.65 -25.28 -16.28
N ALA A 38 -15.32 -24.45 -17.07
CA ALA A 38 -16.41 -24.90 -17.96
C ALA A 38 -15.90 -25.86 -19.04
N ASP A 39 -14.75 -25.59 -19.63
CA ASP A 39 -14.12 -26.48 -20.63
C ASP A 39 -13.71 -27.80 -20.02
N HIS A 40 -13.18 -27.81 -18.80
CA HIS A 40 -12.85 -29.02 -18.05
C HIS A 40 -14.10 -29.88 -17.81
N ALA A 41 -15.20 -29.25 -17.37
CA ALA A 41 -16.46 -29.96 -17.18
C ALA A 41 -16.97 -30.61 -18.47
N ARG A 42 -16.92 -29.88 -19.60
CA ARG A 42 -17.30 -30.42 -20.93
C ARG A 42 -16.40 -31.56 -21.35
N ALA A 43 -15.10 -31.43 -21.11
CA ALA A 43 -14.14 -32.46 -21.45
C ALA A 43 -14.35 -33.74 -20.62
N SER A 44 -14.67 -33.61 -19.34
CA SER A 44 -15.02 -34.74 -18.45
C SER A 44 -16.23 -35.52 -18.97
N VAL A 45 -17.31 -34.79 -19.32
CA VAL A 45 -18.53 -35.42 -19.86
C VAL A 45 -18.24 -36.07 -21.23
N SER A 46 -17.48 -35.40 -22.08
CA SER A 46 -17.08 -35.93 -23.39
C SER A 46 -16.26 -37.20 -23.25
N GLN A 47 -15.39 -37.31 -22.26
CA GLN A 47 -14.60 -38.53 -22.00
C GLN A 47 -15.47 -39.69 -21.59
N GLU A 48 -16.47 -39.48 -20.72
CA GLU A 48 -17.41 -40.52 -20.33
C GLU A 48 -18.22 -41.04 -21.52
N LEU A 49 -18.64 -40.15 -22.40
CA LEU A 49 -19.50 -40.49 -23.53
C LEU A 49 -18.75 -41.07 -24.72
N LYS A 50 -17.55 -40.59 -25.04
CA LYS A 50 -16.85 -40.90 -26.27
C LYS A 50 -15.48 -41.55 -26.10
N GLY A 51 -14.94 -41.57 -24.90
CA GLY A 51 -13.55 -41.94 -24.63
C GLY A 51 -12.58 -40.88 -25.19
N GLY A 52 -11.47 -40.68 -24.56
CA GLY A 52 -10.43 -39.72 -24.99
C GLY A 52 -9.89 -38.96 -23.82
N SER A 53 -8.73 -39.36 -23.31
CA SER A 53 -8.10 -38.76 -22.14
C SER A 53 -7.30 -37.50 -22.42
N ARG A 54 -6.87 -37.30 -23.68
CA ARG A 54 -5.99 -36.19 -24.06
C ARG A 54 -6.64 -34.82 -23.85
N ARG A 55 -7.87 -34.66 -24.30
CA ARG A 55 -8.62 -33.40 -24.16
C ARG A 55 -8.90 -33.07 -22.69
N LEU A 56 -9.25 -34.09 -21.90
CA LEU A 56 -9.45 -33.93 -20.46
C LEU A 56 -8.15 -33.53 -19.75
N PHE A 57 -7.04 -34.15 -20.10
CA PHE A 57 -5.72 -33.86 -19.57
C PHE A 57 -5.32 -32.38 -19.86
N GLU A 58 -5.48 -31.96 -21.12
CA GLU A 58 -5.20 -30.56 -21.53
C GLU A 58 -6.10 -29.55 -20.80
N ALA A 59 -7.41 -29.87 -20.65
CA ALA A 59 -8.35 -29.04 -19.95
C ALA A 59 -8.04 -28.94 -18.43
N THR A 60 -7.64 -30.03 -17.81
CA THR A 60 -7.22 -30.06 -16.40
C THR A 60 -5.99 -29.21 -16.18
N ASN A 61 -4.99 -29.33 -17.05
CA ASN A 61 -3.76 -28.55 -16.94
C ASN A 61 -4.01 -27.05 -17.15
N LYS A 62 -4.88 -26.70 -18.10
CA LYS A 62 -5.24 -25.30 -18.37
C LYS A 62 -6.00 -24.68 -17.17
N GLU A 63 -6.96 -25.42 -16.61
CA GLU A 63 -7.67 -24.97 -15.41
C GLU A 63 -6.73 -24.74 -14.24
N LYS A 64 -5.80 -25.67 -13.99
CA LYS A 64 -4.79 -25.51 -12.93
C LYS A 64 -3.89 -24.30 -13.17
N ALA A 65 -3.41 -24.10 -14.39
CA ALA A 65 -2.59 -22.94 -14.75
C ALA A 65 -3.35 -21.63 -14.53
N CYS A 66 -4.61 -21.56 -14.92
CA CYS A 66 -5.46 -20.38 -14.68
C CYS A 66 -5.70 -20.13 -13.18
N ALA A 67 -5.93 -21.19 -12.40
CA ALA A 67 -6.09 -21.10 -10.96
C ALA A 67 -4.82 -20.58 -10.27
N ASP A 68 -3.64 -21.03 -10.71
CA ASP A 68 -2.36 -20.56 -10.19
C ASP A 68 -2.16 -19.06 -10.47
N ILE A 69 -2.51 -18.60 -11.68
CA ILE A 69 -2.44 -17.18 -12.07
C ILE A 69 -3.36 -16.33 -11.19
N VAL A 70 -4.60 -16.75 -10.98
CA VAL A 70 -5.55 -16.07 -10.10
C VAL A 70 -5.00 -15.96 -8.67
N SER A 71 -4.45 -17.06 -8.15
CA SER A 71 -3.86 -17.10 -6.82
C SER A 71 -2.67 -16.13 -6.69
N ASP A 72 -1.80 -16.08 -7.68
CA ASP A 72 -0.64 -15.19 -7.69
C ASP A 72 -1.05 -13.72 -7.75
N ILE A 73 -2.04 -13.38 -8.59
CA ILE A 73 -2.57 -12.02 -8.68
C ILE A 73 -3.20 -11.61 -7.34
N ARG A 74 -3.96 -12.48 -6.69
CA ARG A 74 -4.53 -12.23 -5.36
C ARG A 74 -3.46 -11.91 -4.33
N ARG A 75 -2.36 -12.65 -4.31
CA ARG A 75 -1.22 -12.37 -3.41
C ARG A 75 -0.62 -11.00 -3.68
N GLN A 76 -0.45 -10.63 -4.94
CA GLN A 76 0.06 -9.32 -5.32
C GLN A 76 -0.88 -8.20 -4.90
N ILE A 77 -2.19 -8.38 -5.05
CA ILE A 77 -3.19 -7.41 -4.60
C ILE A 77 -3.07 -7.18 -3.09
N VAL A 78 -3.01 -8.24 -2.30
CA VAL A 78 -2.81 -8.14 -0.85
C VAL A 78 -1.50 -7.42 -0.51
N GLY A 79 -0.43 -7.72 -1.22
CA GLY A 79 0.87 -7.04 -1.07
C GLY A 79 0.77 -5.54 -1.33
N TYR A 80 0.12 -5.12 -2.41
CA TYR A 80 -0.08 -3.69 -2.70
C TYR A 80 -0.99 -3.00 -1.69
N GLU A 81 -2.07 -3.64 -1.27
CA GLU A 81 -2.94 -3.11 -0.22
C GLU A 81 -2.19 -2.90 1.10
N THR A 82 -1.33 -3.83 1.46
CA THR A 82 -0.47 -3.73 2.65
C THR A 82 0.51 -2.56 2.52
N LEU A 83 1.18 -2.43 1.38
CA LEU A 83 2.11 -1.32 1.13
C LEU A 83 1.42 0.04 1.17
N ILE A 84 0.22 0.14 0.61
CA ILE A 84 -0.57 1.37 0.64
C ILE A 84 -0.98 1.72 2.08
N ALA A 85 -1.42 0.74 2.86
CA ALA A 85 -1.77 0.92 4.26
C ALA A 85 -0.57 1.35 5.10
N ASP A 86 0.60 0.76 4.88
CA ASP A 86 1.85 1.10 5.57
C ASP A 86 2.31 2.53 5.20
N ALA A 87 2.21 2.90 3.93
CA ALA A 87 2.52 4.26 3.47
C ALA A 87 1.59 5.29 4.09
N ALA A 88 0.29 4.99 4.19
CA ALA A 88 -0.68 5.86 4.84
C ALA A 88 -0.39 6.03 6.34
N LYS A 89 0.00 4.96 7.03
CA LYS A 89 0.42 5.02 8.44
C LYS A 89 1.68 5.86 8.62
N ALA A 90 2.68 5.68 7.76
CA ALA A 90 3.92 6.44 7.80
C ALA A 90 3.65 7.93 7.60
N GLU A 91 2.80 8.30 6.66
CA GLU A 91 2.39 9.68 6.40
C GLU A 91 1.65 10.27 7.61
N GLN A 92 0.71 9.53 8.20
CA GLN A 92 -0.01 9.94 9.40
C GLN A 92 0.94 10.15 10.57
N THR A 93 1.88 9.24 10.80
CA THR A 93 2.90 9.36 11.85
C THR A 93 3.77 10.58 11.63
N ALA A 94 4.25 10.82 10.40
CA ALA A 94 5.05 12.01 10.07
C ALA A 94 4.26 13.31 10.31
N THR A 95 2.97 13.33 9.96
CA THR A 95 2.09 14.48 10.19
C THR A 95 1.89 14.71 11.68
N MET A 96 1.69 13.67 12.47
CA MET A 96 1.56 13.78 13.93
C MET A 96 2.86 14.27 14.58
N GLU A 97 4.00 13.74 14.18
CA GLU A 97 5.32 14.18 14.67
C GLU A 97 5.57 15.66 14.35
N ALA A 98 5.24 16.10 13.13
CA ALA A 98 5.34 17.50 12.72
C ALA A 98 4.42 18.40 13.56
N ALA A 99 3.19 17.96 13.85
CA ALA A 99 2.25 18.70 14.70
C ALA A 99 2.75 18.78 16.13
N VAL A 100 3.27 17.71 16.71
CA VAL A 100 3.86 17.69 18.05
C VAL A 100 5.07 18.62 18.12
N HIS A 101 5.95 18.57 17.13
CA HIS A 101 7.12 19.44 17.04
C HIS A 101 6.71 20.93 17.00
N ALA A 102 5.69 21.25 16.21
CA ALA A 102 5.16 22.63 16.14
C ALA A 102 4.59 23.10 17.49
N VAL A 103 3.86 22.25 18.20
CA VAL A 103 3.33 22.56 19.53
C VAL A 103 4.46 22.77 20.55
N VAL A 104 5.47 21.91 20.54
CA VAL A 104 6.63 22.04 21.43
C VAL A 104 7.39 23.34 21.15
N LYS A 105 7.59 23.69 19.88
CA LYS A 105 8.24 24.94 19.48
C LYS A 105 7.49 26.16 19.99
N VAL A 106 6.16 26.18 19.81
CA VAL A 106 5.32 27.29 20.34
C VAL A 106 5.43 27.37 21.86
N GLY A 107 5.40 26.25 22.56
CA GLY A 107 5.58 26.20 24.00
C GLY A 107 6.93 26.76 24.46
N ASN A 108 8.02 26.37 23.78
CA ASN A 108 9.37 26.87 24.06
C ASN A 108 9.48 28.39 23.78
N ASP A 109 8.90 28.88 22.69
CA ASP A 109 8.88 30.30 22.36
C ASP A 109 8.12 31.11 23.42
N ARG A 110 7.01 30.59 23.94
CA ARG A 110 6.26 31.21 25.04
C ARG A 110 7.08 31.26 26.33
N LEU A 111 7.77 30.19 26.69
CA LEU A 111 8.65 30.15 27.86
C LEU A 111 9.77 31.18 27.75
N LYS A 112 10.35 31.34 26.56
CA LYS A 112 11.37 32.34 26.29
C LYS A 112 10.85 33.76 26.50
N VAL A 113 9.65 34.07 26.01
CA VAL A 113 9.01 35.38 26.21
C VAL A 113 8.74 35.65 27.70
N VAL A 114 8.25 34.66 28.43
CA VAL A 114 8.03 34.76 29.88
C VAL A 114 9.35 35.04 30.60
N SER A 115 10.43 34.36 30.28
CA SER A 115 11.76 34.61 30.82
C SER A 115 12.23 36.06 30.57
N GLU A 116 12.05 36.57 29.36
CA GLU A 116 12.41 37.94 28.98
C GLU A 116 11.60 38.97 29.75
N ILE A 117 10.32 38.71 29.97
CA ILE A 117 9.45 39.56 30.81
C ILE A 117 9.93 39.58 32.27
N GLU A 118 10.28 38.41 32.81
CA GLU A 118 10.82 38.33 34.19
C GLU A 118 12.13 39.10 34.34
N GLU A 119 13.06 38.97 33.41
CA GLU A 119 14.31 39.73 33.40
C GLU A 119 14.06 41.22 33.35
N THR A 120 13.17 41.68 32.48
CA THR A 120 12.83 43.11 32.34
C THR A 120 12.18 43.63 33.62
N THR A 121 11.28 42.84 34.21
CA THR A 121 10.63 43.18 35.47
C THR A 121 11.66 43.33 36.62
N ASN A 122 12.60 42.42 36.71
CA ASN A 122 13.66 42.45 37.71
C ASN A 122 14.59 43.65 37.51
N LYS A 123 14.94 43.99 36.27
CA LYS A 123 15.72 45.20 35.96
C LYS A 123 14.99 46.48 36.36
N LEU A 124 13.68 46.56 36.11
CA LEU A 124 12.85 47.70 36.55
C LEU A 124 12.80 47.82 38.05
N LYS A 125 12.63 46.69 38.78
CA LYS A 125 12.68 46.69 40.26
C LYS A 125 14.02 47.20 40.78
N ASP A 126 15.13 46.75 40.21
CA ASP A 126 16.47 47.21 40.61
C ASP A 126 16.67 48.68 40.34
N LEU A 127 16.18 49.21 39.22
CA LEU A 127 16.24 50.66 38.91
C LEU A 127 15.39 51.49 39.88
N LEU A 128 14.21 51.00 40.26
CA LEU A 128 13.33 51.68 41.22
C LEU A 128 13.89 51.66 42.61
N LEU A 129 14.63 50.62 43.00
CA LEU A 129 15.26 50.58 44.35
C LEU A 129 16.52 51.42 44.43
N LYS A 130 17.14 51.80 43.33
CA LYS A 130 18.32 52.67 43.26
C LYS A 130 17.97 54.16 43.17
N ALA A 131 16.72 54.53 42.97
CA ALA A 131 16.27 55.93 42.85
C ALA A 131 16.14 56.61 44.20
#